data_1ec579886832f6f1befcf7a12cf29789
#
_entry.id   1ec579886832f6f1befcf7a12cf29789
#
_cell.length_a   1.000
_cell.length_b   1.000
_cell.length_c   1.000
_cell.angle_alpha   90.00
_cell.angle_beta   90.00
_cell.angle_gamma   90.00
#
_symmetry.space_group_name_H-M   'P 1'
#
loop_
_entity.id
_entity.type
_entity.pdbx_description
1 polymer ?
#
loop_
_entity_poly.entity_id
_entity_poly.type
_entity_poly.pdbx_seq_one_letter_code
_entity_poly.pdbx_strand_id
1 'polypeptide(L)'
;MFIVGKELIKMLKLTILLYVVCSLAYTFLIWGIGKIAFPFQADGSIIFNKNSKPVGSLLIGEKFTSPYIFNGRPSYAGNGYDGTESGGSNYAPTNGKYISHEKKLINKFLKENPTVKKGGVPADIITGSGSGLGPYISITAALDQATRISSLTGIPESILYRLVKSNVSYRRFGIFGTPGVNTVKLNLKLSILLKKSNYKLYKLIFKGLV
;
A
#
# COMPACT_ATOMS: atom_id res chain seq x y z
N MET A 1 16.08 -56.65 -12.83
CA MET A 1 15.95 -55.97 -11.53
C MET A 1 17.12 -55.06 -11.22
N PHE A 2 18.37 -55.46 -11.41
CA PHE A 2 19.55 -54.63 -11.15
C PHE A 2 19.72 -53.39 -12.03
N ILE A 3 19.25 -53.38 -13.27
CA ILE A 3 19.36 -52.25 -14.19
C ILE A 3 18.44 -51.10 -13.74
N VAL A 4 17.22 -51.44 -13.30
CA VAL A 4 16.24 -50.44 -12.81
C VAL A 4 16.73 -49.70 -11.60
N GLY A 5 17.42 -50.37 -10.66
CA GLY A 5 17.99 -49.77 -9.47
C GLY A 5 19.11 -48.71 -9.75
N LYS A 6 19.97 -49.01 -10.75
CA LYS A 6 21.03 -48.07 -11.15
C LYS A 6 20.46 -46.82 -11.82
N GLU A 7 19.45 -46.94 -12.63
CA GLU A 7 18.79 -45.79 -13.26
C GLU A 7 18.02 -44.94 -12.24
N LEU A 8 17.34 -45.56 -11.27
CA LEU A 8 16.70 -44.88 -10.17
C LEU A 8 17.69 -44.03 -9.35
N ILE A 9 18.88 -44.55 -9.04
CA ILE A 9 19.92 -43.81 -8.32
C ILE A 9 20.44 -42.63 -9.16
N LYS A 10 20.61 -42.80 -10.47
CA LYS A 10 21.00 -41.69 -11.35
C LYS A 10 19.92 -40.58 -11.37
N MET A 11 18.65 -40.96 -11.52
CA MET A 11 17.53 -40.02 -11.48
C MET A 11 17.48 -39.26 -10.15
N LEU A 12 17.64 -39.97 -9.03
CA LEU A 12 17.67 -39.36 -7.70
C LEU A 12 18.83 -38.35 -7.55
N LYS A 13 20.04 -38.73 -7.96
CA LYS A 13 21.19 -37.84 -7.94
C LYS A 13 20.97 -36.60 -8.78
N LEU A 14 20.42 -36.74 -10.00
CA LEU A 14 20.11 -35.63 -10.88
C LEU A 14 19.04 -34.72 -10.27
N THR A 15 17.99 -35.29 -9.68
CA THR A 15 16.93 -34.54 -8.99
C THR A 15 17.49 -33.71 -7.83
N ILE A 16 18.33 -34.33 -6.98
CA ILE A 16 18.99 -33.64 -5.87
C ILE A 16 19.88 -32.53 -6.38
N LEU A 17 20.69 -32.79 -7.42
CA LEU A 17 21.56 -31.78 -8.02
C LEU A 17 20.75 -30.59 -8.54
N LEU A 18 19.69 -30.83 -9.31
CA LEU A 18 18.82 -29.78 -9.81
C LEU A 18 18.11 -29.02 -8.69
N TYR A 19 17.68 -29.72 -7.64
CA TYR A 19 17.09 -29.09 -6.47
C TYR A 19 18.10 -28.13 -5.79
N VAL A 20 19.34 -28.57 -5.57
CA VAL A 20 20.38 -27.72 -5.00
C VAL A 20 20.66 -26.49 -5.87
N VAL A 21 20.81 -26.69 -7.17
CA VAL A 21 21.12 -25.58 -8.10
C VAL A 21 19.94 -24.61 -8.22
N CYS A 22 18.74 -25.10 -8.46
CA CYS A 22 17.58 -24.24 -8.72
C CYS A 22 16.97 -23.64 -7.44
N SER A 23 16.96 -24.40 -6.33
CA SER A 23 16.31 -23.94 -5.11
C SER A 23 17.25 -23.21 -4.15
N LEU A 24 18.50 -23.66 -4.04
CA LEU A 24 19.46 -23.06 -3.11
C LEU A 24 20.37 -22.04 -3.80
N ALA A 25 21.18 -22.48 -4.76
CA ALA A 25 22.19 -21.62 -5.37
C ALA A 25 21.54 -20.40 -6.06
N TYR A 26 20.50 -20.60 -6.86
CA TYR A 26 19.77 -19.50 -7.51
C TYR A 26 19.10 -18.57 -6.49
N THR A 27 18.41 -19.10 -5.49
CA THR A 27 17.71 -18.29 -4.50
C THR A 27 18.68 -17.43 -3.68
N PHE A 28 19.79 -18.01 -3.20
CA PHE A 28 20.80 -17.25 -2.45
C PHE A 28 21.52 -16.23 -3.34
N LEU A 29 21.76 -16.54 -4.61
CA LEU A 29 22.32 -15.57 -5.56
C LEU A 29 21.43 -14.34 -5.72
N ILE A 30 20.12 -14.55 -5.99
CA ILE A 30 19.17 -13.44 -6.17
C ILE A 30 18.96 -12.69 -4.85
N TRP A 31 18.88 -13.38 -3.72
CA TRP A 31 18.81 -12.74 -2.40
C TRP A 31 20.04 -11.88 -2.13
N GLY A 32 21.25 -12.38 -2.41
CA GLY A 32 22.50 -11.64 -2.24
C GLY A 32 22.58 -10.39 -3.12
N ILE A 33 22.21 -10.51 -4.39
CA ILE A 33 22.09 -9.35 -5.30
C ILE A 33 21.10 -8.32 -4.75
N GLY A 34 19.92 -8.78 -4.29
CA GLY A 34 18.90 -7.91 -3.68
C GLY A 34 19.43 -7.16 -2.46
N LYS A 35 20.14 -7.85 -1.56
CA LYS A 35 20.72 -7.25 -0.35
C LYS A 35 21.83 -6.23 -0.65
N ILE A 36 22.63 -6.47 -1.68
CA ILE A 36 23.73 -5.57 -2.05
C ILE A 36 23.23 -4.37 -2.86
N ALA A 37 22.40 -4.61 -3.89
CA ALA A 37 21.96 -3.57 -4.82
C ALA A 37 20.74 -2.77 -4.32
N PHE A 38 19.86 -3.41 -3.52
CA PHE A 38 18.57 -2.84 -3.09
C PHE A 38 18.27 -3.15 -1.61
N PRO A 39 19.17 -2.81 -0.64
CA PRO A 39 19.03 -3.24 0.75
C PRO A 39 17.70 -2.78 1.38
N PHE A 40 17.27 -1.54 1.15
CA PHE A 40 16.01 -1.02 1.69
C PHE A 40 14.80 -1.82 1.21
N GLN A 41 14.73 -2.16 -0.08
CA GLN A 41 13.64 -2.93 -0.65
C GLN A 41 13.70 -4.41 -0.22
N ALA A 42 14.90 -4.97 -0.16
CA ALA A 42 15.13 -6.35 0.28
C ALA A 42 14.76 -6.57 1.76
N ASP A 43 14.80 -5.50 2.57
CA ASP A 43 14.35 -5.50 3.97
C ASP A 43 12.89 -5.06 4.13
N GLY A 44 12.08 -5.14 3.06
CA GLY A 44 10.64 -4.87 3.10
C GLY A 44 10.26 -3.40 3.13
N SER A 45 11.17 -2.48 2.76
CA SER A 45 10.93 -1.02 2.75
C SER A 45 10.34 -0.48 4.06
N ILE A 46 10.82 -1.00 5.19
CA ILE A 46 10.32 -0.67 6.52
C ILE A 46 10.73 0.76 6.89
N ILE A 47 9.78 1.47 7.47
CA ILE A 47 9.95 2.84 7.96
C ILE A 47 10.14 2.78 9.47
N PHE A 48 11.14 3.47 9.95
CA PHE A 48 11.44 3.56 11.38
C PHE A 48 11.15 4.97 11.91
N ASN A 49 10.69 5.07 13.14
CA ASN A 49 10.61 6.33 13.85
C ASN A 49 11.99 6.74 14.40
N LYS A 50 12.04 7.89 15.08
CA LYS A 50 13.29 8.42 15.68
C LYS A 50 13.90 7.50 16.75
N ASN A 51 13.10 6.64 17.35
CA ASN A 51 13.52 5.69 18.37
C ASN A 51 13.86 4.31 17.78
N SER A 52 14.10 4.26 16.45
CA SER A 52 14.40 3.00 15.71
C SER A 52 13.33 1.92 15.83
N LYS A 53 12.09 2.28 16.14
CA LYS A 53 10.95 1.35 16.13
C LYS A 53 10.32 1.33 14.74
N PRO A 54 10.00 0.16 14.18
CA PRO A 54 9.28 0.07 12.91
C PRO A 54 7.87 0.64 13.08
N VAL A 55 7.44 1.48 12.14
CA VAL A 55 6.14 2.18 12.16
C VAL A 55 5.30 1.90 10.92
N GLY A 56 5.81 1.15 9.99
CA GLY A 56 5.09 0.76 8.77
C GLY A 56 6.04 0.35 7.65
N SER A 57 5.48 0.03 6.50
CA SER A 57 6.22 -0.28 5.27
C SER A 57 5.67 0.54 4.09
N LEU A 58 6.53 0.92 3.15
CA LEU A 58 6.09 1.53 1.90
C LEU A 58 5.41 0.53 0.95
N LEU A 59 5.54 -0.78 1.22
CA LEU A 59 4.96 -1.84 0.39
C LEU A 59 3.56 -2.25 0.84
N ILE A 60 3.19 -1.96 2.08
CA ILE A 60 1.93 -2.37 2.70
C ILE A 60 1.17 -1.12 3.14
N GLY A 61 -0.10 -1.04 2.78
CA GLY A 61 -0.99 0.03 3.24
C GLY A 61 -1.31 -0.11 4.72
N GLU A 62 -1.76 0.97 5.30
CA GLU A 62 -2.16 1.05 6.70
C GLU A 62 -3.58 1.58 6.86
N LYS A 63 -4.21 1.26 7.98
CA LYS A 63 -5.57 1.68 8.31
C LYS A 63 -5.59 3.15 8.74
N PHE A 64 -5.60 4.04 7.78
CA PHE A 64 -5.77 5.48 8.00
C PHE A 64 -7.27 5.82 8.05
N THR A 65 -7.76 6.22 9.22
CA THR A 65 -9.18 6.57 9.44
C THR A 65 -9.40 8.01 9.86
N SER A 66 -8.33 8.74 10.17
CA SER A 66 -8.41 10.14 10.58
C SER A 66 -8.85 11.04 9.42
N PRO A 67 -9.76 12.01 9.64
CA PRO A 67 -10.16 12.95 8.60
C PRO A 67 -9.09 13.97 8.20
N TYR A 68 -8.04 14.10 9.00
CA TYR A 68 -6.94 15.06 8.80
C TYR A 68 -5.84 14.56 7.87
N ILE A 69 -5.91 13.30 7.41
CA ILE A 69 -4.88 12.66 6.60
C ILE A 69 -5.48 11.99 5.36
N PHE A 70 -4.63 11.54 4.46
CA PHE A 70 -5.06 10.79 3.28
C PHE A 70 -5.46 9.36 3.67
N ASN A 71 -6.66 8.97 3.33
CA ASN A 71 -7.18 7.63 3.57
C ASN A 71 -6.87 6.73 2.37
N GLY A 72 -6.56 5.46 2.64
CA GLY A 72 -6.31 4.44 1.63
C GLY A 72 -7.59 3.78 1.11
N ARG A 73 -7.41 2.70 0.37
CA ARG A 73 -8.49 1.84 -0.13
C ARG A 73 -9.19 1.10 1.02
N PRO A 74 -10.43 0.65 0.86
CA PRO A 74 -11.03 -0.32 1.77
C PRO A 74 -10.17 -1.59 1.84
N SER A 75 -10.00 -2.15 3.02
CA SER A 75 -9.21 -3.37 3.22
C SER A 75 -10.10 -4.50 3.73
N TYR A 76 -9.93 -5.67 3.14
CA TYR A 76 -10.55 -6.93 3.53
C TYR A 76 -9.53 -7.91 4.13
N ALA A 77 -8.30 -7.46 4.38
CA ALA A 77 -7.26 -8.23 5.04
C ALA A 77 -7.56 -8.27 6.55
N GLY A 78 -7.98 -9.40 7.06
CA GLY A 78 -8.42 -9.59 8.44
C GLY A 78 -9.43 -8.53 8.90
N ASN A 79 -9.16 -7.87 10.01
CA ASN A 79 -9.95 -6.74 10.52
C ASN A 79 -9.64 -5.39 9.84
N GLY A 80 -9.07 -5.43 8.68
CA GLY A 80 -8.62 -4.30 7.86
C GLY A 80 -7.12 -4.00 8.02
N TYR A 81 -6.38 -4.18 6.94
CA TYR A 81 -4.93 -4.00 6.87
C TYR A 81 -4.10 -4.92 7.78
N ASP A 82 -4.61 -6.12 8.07
CA ASP A 82 -3.83 -7.14 8.77
C ASP A 82 -2.85 -7.80 7.81
N GLY A 83 -1.55 -7.57 8.04
CA GLY A 83 -0.49 -8.11 7.19
C GLY A 83 -0.35 -9.64 7.25
N THR A 84 -0.95 -10.29 8.25
CA THR A 84 -0.93 -11.74 8.42
C THR A 84 -2.12 -12.43 7.74
N GLU A 85 -3.17 -11.67 7.37
CA GLU A 85 -4.42 -12.18 6.78
C GLU A 85 -4.73 -11.48 5.46
N SER A 86 -3.77 -11.49 4.51
CA SER A 86 -3.97 -10.91 3.17
C SER A 86 -5.18 -11.54 2.47
N GLY A 87 -6.08 -10.69 1.93
CA GLY A 87 -7.27 -11.17 1.22
C GLY A 87 -8.10 -10.05 0.60
N GLY A 88 -8.90 -10.41 -0.40
CA GLY A 88 -9.88 -9.54 -1.04
C GLY A 88 -11.30 -9.82 -0.56
N SER A 89 -12.27 -9.02 -1.02
CA SER A 89 -13.68 -9.20 -0.69
C SER A 89 -14.26 -10.53 -1.21
N ASN A 90 -13.71 -11.04 -2.32
CA ASN A 90 -14.16 -12.26 -3.04
C ASN A 90 -15.65 -12.24 -3.42
N TYR A 91 -16.29 -11.07 -3.44
CA TYR A 91 -17.69 -10.92 -3.84
C TYR A 91 -17.82 -10.78 -5.36
N ALA A 92 -18.85 -11.41 -5.91
CA ALA A 92 -19.26 -11.12 -7.28
C ALA A 92 -19.83 -9.69 -7.38
N PRO A 93 -19.65 -8.98 -8.51
CA PRO A 93 -20.18 -7.63 -8.71
C PRO A 93 -21.71 -7.52 -8.53
N THR A 94 -22.43 -8.62 -8.74
CA THR A 94 -23.90 -8.72 -8.58
C THR A 94 -24.33 -9.04 -7.14
N ASN A 95 -23.40 -9.26 -6.21
CA ASN A 95 -23.74 -9.59 -4.83
C ASN A 95 -24.37 -8.41 -4.13
N GLY A 96 -25.61 -8.56 -3.60
CA GLY A 96 -26.36 -7.49 -2.94
C GLY A 96 -25.68 -6.93 -1.68
N LYS A 97 -24.95 -7.77 -0.93
CA LYS A 97 -24.16 -7.31 0.24
C LYS A 97 -23.00 -6.43 -0.21
N TYR A 98 -22.32 -6.81 -1.28
CA TYR A 98 -21.25 -6.01 -1.86
C TYR A 98 -21.76 -4.65 -2.34
N ILE A 99 -22.82 -4.63 -3.14
CA ILE A 99 -23.43 -3.40 -3.66
C ILE A 99 -23.86 -2.47 -2.52
N SER A 100 -24.46 -3.01 -1.46
CA SER A 100 -24.89 -2.21 -0.30
C SER A 100 -23.71 -1.65 0.49
N HIS A 101 -22.60 -2.40 0.59
CA HIS A 101 -21.36 -1.94 1.22
C HIS A 101 -20.71 -0.80 0.42
N GLU A 102 -20.58 -0.98 -0.90
CA GLU A 102 -20.04 0.06 -1.81
C GLU A 102 -20.86 1.36 -1.73
N LYS A 103 -22.20 1.27 -1.71
CA LYS A 103 -23.06 2.43 -1.53
C LYS A 103 -22.79 3.17 -0.21
N LYS A 104 -22.53 2.44 0.89
CA LYS A 104 -22.17 3.05 2.17
C LYS A 104 -20.81 3.76 2.09
N LEU A 105 -19.82 3.17 1.41
CA LEU A 105 -18.50 3.79 1.21
C LEU A 105 -18.60 5.05 0.34
N ILE A 106 -19.38 5.02 -0.74
CA ILE A 106 -19.66 6.21 -1.57
C ILE A 106 -20.25 7.33 -0.73
N ASN A 107 -21.31 7.05 0.03
CA ASN A 107 -21.97 8.06 0.85
C ASN A 107 -21.04 8.63 1.92
N LYS A 108 -20.22 7.77 2.56
CA LYS A 108 -19.20 8.20 3.51
C LYS A 108 -18.19 9.13 2.87
N PHE A 109 -17.63 8.73 1.72
CA PHE A 109 -16.63 9.53 1.02
C PHE A 109 -17.16 10.90 0.59
N LEU A 110 -18.38 10.96 0.06
CA LEU A 110 -19.05 12.22 -0.34
C LEU A 110 -19.33 13.12 0.87
N LYS A 111 -19.74 12.53 2.00
CA LYS A 111 -19.95 13.29 3.25
C LYS A 111 -18.64 13.90 3.77
N GLU A 112 -17.55 13.17 3.67
CA GLU A 112 -16.22 13.63 4.09
C GLU A 112 -15.58 14.60 3.09
N ASN A 113 -15.92 14.50 1.81
CA ASN A 113 -15.36 15.31 0.71
C ASN A 113 -16.49 15.98 -0.12
N PRO A 114 -17.17 16.99 0.43
CA PRO A 114 -18.39 17.56 -0.16
C PRO A 114 -18.19 18.28 -1.51
N THR A 115 -16.95 18.58 -1.88
CA THR A 115 -16.60 19.16 -3.19
C THR A 115 -16.67 18.13 -4.32
N VAL A 116 -16.68 16.84 -4.00
CA VAL A 116 -16.75 15.76 -4.98
C VAL A 116 -18.19 15.50 -5.41
N LYS A 117 -18.45 15.48 -6.72
CA LYS A 117 -19.77 15.14 -7.28
C LYS A 117 -20.05 13.64 -7.13
N LYS A 118 -21.33 13.26 -6.97
CA LYS A 118 -21.76 11.87 -6.75
C LYS A 118 -21.25 10.89 -7.82
N GLY A 119 -21.17 11.30 -9.08
CA GLY A 119 -20.62 10.47 -10.17
C GLY A 119 -19.11 10.53 -10.33
N GLY A 120 -18.41 11.36 -9.53
CA GLY A 120 -16.96 11.57 -9.61
C GLY A 120 -16.15 10.81 -8.55
N VAL A 121 -16.79 9.95 -7.75
CA VAL A 121 -16.08 9.18 -6.70
C VAL A 121 -15.14 8.16 -7.36
N PRO A 122 -13.84 8.21 -7.10
CA PRO A 122 -12.87 7.26 -7.67
C PRO A 122 -13.14 5.83 -7.20
N ALA A 123 -13.09 4.86 -8.12
CA ALA A 123 -13.42 3.47 -7.83
C ALA A 123 -12.49 2.85 -6.74
N ASP A 124 -11.24 3.24 -6.72
CA ASP A 124 -10.25 2.72 -5.76
C ASP A 124 -10.47 3.18 -4.31
N ILE A 125 -11.28 4.22 -4.08
CA ILE A 125 -11.66 4.66 -2.72
C ILE A 125 -12.82 3.83 -2.16
N ILE A 126 -13.54 3.13 -3.01
CA ILE A 126 -14.71 2.33 -2.61
C ILE A 126 -14.48 0.83 -2.79
N THR A 127 -13.47 0.42 -3.55
CA THR A 127 -13.15 -0.98 -3.80
C THR A 127 -11.84 -1.39 -3.14
N GLY A 128 -11.80 -2.57 -2.53
CA GLY A 128 -10.59 -3.14 -1.96
C GLY A 128 -9.54 -3.48 -3.03
N SER A 129 -8.28 -3.59 -2.63
CA SER A 129 -7.26 -4.22 -3.46
C SER A 129 -7.38 -5.75 -3.37
N GLY A 130 -6.80 -6.47 -4.34
CA GLY A 130 -6.83 -7.94 -4.34
C GLY A 130 -6.16 -8.56 -3.09
N SER A 131 -5.12 -7.93 -2.58
CA SER A 131 -4.45 -8.35 -1.33
C SER A 131 -5.11 -7.79 -0.07
N GLY A 132 -5.97 -6.77 -0.18
CA GLY A 132 -6.43 -5.98 0.95
C GLY A 132 -5.36 -5.08 1.58
N LEU A 133 -4.12 -5.14 1.10
CA LEU A 133 -2.96 -4.45 1.69
C LEU A 133 -2.32 -3.43 0.75
N GLY A 134 -2.95 -3.13 -0.40
CA GLY A 134 -2.40 -2.19 -1.38
C GLY A 134 -2.26 -0.76 -0.82
N PRO A 135 -1.06 -0.16 -0.84
CA PRO A 135 -0.83 1.18 -0.32
C PRO A 135 -1.17 2.31 -1.29
N TYR A 136 -1.54 1.99 -2.53
CA TYR A 136 -1.74 2.99 -3.58
C TYR A 136 -3.20 3.34 -3.80
N ILE A 137 -3.45 4.65 -4.00
CA ILE A 137 -4.70 5.21 -4.49
C ILE A 137 -4.45 5.99 -5.80
N SER A 138 -5.51 6.23 -6.57
CA SER A 138 -5.42 7.06 -7.78
C SER A 138 -5.05 8.50 -7.44
N ILE A 139 -4.50 9.20 -8.43
CA ILE A 139 -4.16 10.62 -8.29
C ILE A 139 -5.43 11.43 -7.97
N THR A 140 -6.53 11.13 -8.67
CA THR A 140 -7.84 11.77 -8.43
C THR A 140 -8.30 11.56 -6.99
N ALA A 141 -8.26 10.31 -6.49
CA ALA A 141 -8.64 10.02 -5.11
C ALA A 141 -7.81 10.78 -4.06
N ALA A 142 -6.53 11.01 -4.34
CA ALA A 142 -5.67 11.81 -3.47
C ALA A 142 -6.00 13.31 -3.55
N LEU A 143 -6.24 13.85 -4.76
CA LEU A 143 -6.58 15.26 -4.95
C LEU A 143 -7.95 15.60 -4.34
N ASP A 144 -8.95 14.73 -4.50
CA ASP A 144 -10.28 14.88 -3.90
C ASP A 144 -10.24 15.00 -2.38
N GLN A 145 -9.31 14.30 -1.73
CA GLN A 145 -9.13 14.38 -0.29
C GLN A 145 -8.34 15.62 0.16
N ALA A 146 -7.58 16.26 -0.73
CA ALA A 146 -6.74 17.40 -0.38
C ALA A 146 -7.55 18.61 0.10
N THR A 147 -8.72 18.89 -0.50
CA THR A 147 -9.61 19.98 -0.09
C THR A 147 -10.10 19.79 1.36
N ARG A 148 -10.52 18.58 1.71
CA ARG A 148 -10.92 18.23 3.09
C ARG A 148 -9.75 18.42 4.06
N ILE A 149 -8.58 17.92 3.72
CA ILE A 149 -7.39 18.02 4.57
C ILE A 149 -6.99 19.49 4.75
N SER A 150 -7.06 20.30 3.68
CA SER A 150 -6.80 21.74 3.72
C SER A 150 -7.70 22.44 4.72
N SER A 151 -9.01 22.26 4.63
CA SER A 151 -10.01 22.88 5.51
C SER A 151 -9.86 22.49 6.98
N LEU A 152 -9.44 21.25 7.25
CA LEU A 152 -9.27 20.74 8.62
C LEU A 152 -7.91 21.04 9.23
N THR A 153 -6.87 21.20 8.43
CA THR A 153 -5.49 21.39 8.95
C THR A 153 -4.98 22.81 8.84
N GLY A 154 -5.63 23.65 8.00
CA GLY A 154 -5.17 24.99 7.67
C GLY A 154 -3.99 25.03 6.69
N ILE A 155 -3.53 23.88 6.18
CA ILE A 155 -2.51 23.84 5.14
C ILE A 155 -3.14 24.28 3.81
N PRO A 156 -2.57 25.25 3.07
CA PRO A 156 -3.10 25.67 1.79
C PRO A 156 -3.27 24.52 0.80
N GLU A 157 -4.40 24.45 0.12
CA GLU A 157 -4.73 23.40 -0.84
C GLU A 157 -3.68 23.27 -1.96
N SER A 158 -3.11 24.39 -2.41
CA SER A 158 -2.03 24.39 -3.39
C SER A 158 -0.77 23.64 -2.93
N ILE A 159 -0.47 23.67 -1.63
CA ILE A 159 0.64 22.90 -1.03
C ILE A 159 0.30 21.42 -1.03
N LEU A 160 -0.92 21.04 -0.67
CA LEU A 160 -1.38 19.65 -0.68
C LEU A 160 -1.43 19.09 -2.11
N TYR A 161 -1.89 19.86 -3.08
CA TYR A 161 -1.87 19.45 -4.49
C TYR A 161 -0.44 19.23 -5.00
N ARG A 162 0.49 20.12 -4.64
CA ARG A 162 1.91 19.95 -4.95
C ARG A 162 2.48 18.71 -4.27
N LEU A 163 2.11 18.45 -3.02
CA LEU A 163 2.49 17.26 -2.28
C LEU A 163 2.02 16.00 -2.99
N VAL A 164 0.76 15.92 -3.41
CA VAL A 164 0.22 14.79 -4.17
C VAL A 164 0.98 14.62 -5.49
N LYS A 165 1.06 15.67 -6.32
CA LYS A 165 1.71 15.61 -7.64
C LYS A 165 3.18 15.21 -7.56
N SER A 166 3.92 15.67 -6.56
CA SER A 166 5.34 15.32 -6.38
C SER A 166 5.57 13.90 -5.84
N ASN A 167 4.51 13.19 -5.45
CA ASN A 167 4.57 11.82 -4.95
C ASN A 167 3.88 10.80 -5.87
N VAL A 168 3.51 11.22 -7.07
CA VAL A 168 2.95 10.30 -8.08
C VAL A 168 4.03 9.32 -8.51
N SER A 169 3.71 8.04 -8.41
CA SER A 169 4.47 6.96 -9.03
C SER A 169 3.92 6.74 -10.42
N TYR A 170 4.69 7.10 -11.44
CA TYR A 170 4.32 6.90 -12.84
C TYR A 170 4.62 5.47 -13.30
N ARG A 171 4.19 5.12 -14.51
CA ARG A 171 4.48 3.84 -15.14
C ARG A 171 5.99 3.64 -15.27
N ARG A 172 6.47 2.48 -14.87
CA ARG A 172 7.88 2.11 -15.08
C ARG A 172 8.14 1.89 -16.56
N PHE A 173 9.20 2.49 -17.07
CA PHE A 173 9.56 2.50 -18.51
C PHE A 173 8.43 3.05 -19.41
N GLY A 174 7.48 3.83 -18.86
CA GLY A 174 6.33 4.35 -19.60
C GLY A 174 5.23 3.33 -19.92
N ILE A 175 5.45 2.04 -19.63
CA ILE A 175 4.57 0.92 -20.03
C ILE A 175 3.96 0.22 -18.82
N PHE A 176 4.76 -0.15 -17.81
CA PHE A 176 4.33 -1.03 -16.73
C PHE A 176 3.71 -0.28 -15.53
N GLY A 177 2.57 -0.77 -15.07
CA GLY A 177 1.84 -0.27 -13.90
C GLY A 177 0.82 0.82 -14.22
N THR A 178 0.07 1.21 -13.21
CA THR A 178 -0.90 2.32 -13.27
C THR A 178 -0.37 3.47 -12.43
N PRO A 179 -0.46 4.73 -12.90
CA PRO A 179 -0.10 5.88 -12.08
C PRO A 179 -0.92 5.93 -10.79
N GLY A 180 -0.24 6.19 -9.67
CA GLY A 180 -0.89 6.24 -8.37
C GLY A 180 -0.03 6.90 -7.32
N VAL A 181 -0.60 7.10 -6.13
CA VAL A 181 0.06 7.73 -4.99
C VAL A 181 0.05 6.78 -3.81
N ASN A 182 1.21 6.55 -3.21
CA ASN A 182 1.35 5.74 -2.01
C ASN A 182 0.89 6.53 -0.79
N THR A 183 -0.18 6.09 -0.13
CA THR A 183 -0.81 6.78 1.00
C THR A 183 0.09 6.83 2.25
N VAL A 184 0.89 5.78 2.49
CA VAL A 184 1.84 5.76 3.60
C VAL A 184 2.90 6.84 3.42
N LYS A 185 3.53 6.88 2.23
CA LYS A 185 4.53 7.89 1.88
C LYS A 185 3.94 9.31 1.90
N LEU A 186 2.70 9.46 1.43
CA LEU A 186 2.01 10.73 1.39
C LEU A 186 1.74 11.27 2.80
N ASN A 187 1.24 10.41 3.69
CA ASN A 187 0.97 10.76 5.08
C ASN A 187 2.24 11.04 5.89
N LEU A 188 3.34 10.34 5.62
CA LEU A 188 4.64 10.67 6.20
C LEU A 188 5.09 12.07 5.83
N LYS A 189 4.97 12.47 4.56
CA LYS A 189 5.32 13.82 4.14
C LYS A 189 4.34 14.87 4.66
N LEU A 190 3.04 14.54 4.75
CA LEU A 190 2.05 15.40 5.39
C LEU A 190 2.38 15.61 6.87
N SER A 191 2.84 14.58 7.57
CA SER A 191 3.25 14.72 8.99
C SER A 191 4.37 15.74 9.19
N ILE A 192 5.33 15.81 8.28
CA ILE A 192 6.40 16.79 8.30
C ILE A 192 5.86 18.22 8.11
N LEU A 193 4.90 18.40 7.19
CA LEU A 193 4.23 19.68 6.98
C LEU A 193 3.43 20.12 8.22
N LEU A 194 2.64 19.21 8.80
CA LEU A 194 1.86 19.45 10.00
C LEU A 194 2.75 19.78 11.21
N LYS A 195 3.88 19.11 11.34
CA LYS A 195 4.85 19.42 12.40
C LYS A 195 5.35 20.85 12.34
N LYS A 196 5.52 21.40 11.13
CA LYS A 196 5.97 22.78 10.91
C LYS A 196 4.85 23.81 11.07
N SER A 197 3.64 23.51 10.60
CA SER A 197 2.51 24.44 10.54
C SER A 197 1.60 24.38 11.77
N ASN A 198 1.34 23.18 12.31
CA ASN A 198 0.43 22.96 13.44
C ASN A 198 0.90 21.79 14.30
N TYR A 199 1.86 22.06 15.18
CA TYR A 199 2.47 21.05 16.04
C TYR A 199 1.48 20.37 17.00
N LYS A 200 0.43 21.08 17.46
CA LYS A 200 -0.62 20.52 18.32
C LYS A 200 -1.43 19.46 17.59
N LEU A 201 -1.83 19.74 16.36
CA LEU A 201 -2.56 18.81 15.50
C LEU A 201 -1.68 17.61 15.07
N TYR A 202 -0.41 17.87 14.73
CA TYR A 202 0.58 16.84 14.46
C TYR A 202 0.69 15.83 15.61
N LYS A 203 0.83 16.31 16.86
CA LYS A 203 0.94 15.44 18.03
C LYS A 203 -0.33 14.64 18.29
N LEU A 204 -1.50 15.19 17.95
CA LEU A 204 -2.79 14.48 18.08
C LEU A 204 -2.93 13.35 17.08
N ILE A 205 -2.57 13.56 15.81
CA ILE A 205 -2.80 12.62 14.71
C ILE A 205 -1.72 11.52 14.69
N PHE A 206 -0.47 11.90 14.89
CA PHE A 206 0.71 11.04 14.75
C PHE A 206 1.31 10.60 16.10
N LYS A 207 0.48 10.55 17.15
CA LYS A 207 0.86 10.06 18.48
C LYS A 207 1.24 8.58 18.39
N GLY A 208 2.54 8.27 18.36
CA GLY A 208 3.09 6.91 18.21
C GLY A 208 3.96 6.71 16.97
N LEU A 209 3.90 7.61 15.99
CA LEU A 209 4.82 7.64 14.85
C LEU A 209 6.10 8.49 15.12
N VAL A 210 6.21 9.06 16.30
CA VAL A 210 7.29 10.00 16.71
C VAL A 210 8.10 9.42 17.84
#